data_ca01d2458b5a7823acee97ac18f8c5c5
#
_entry.id   ca01d2458b5a7823acee97ac18f8c5c5
#
_cell.length_a   1.000
_cell.length_b   1.000
_cell.length_c   1.000
_cell.angle_alpha   90.00
_cell.angle_beta   90.00
_cell.angle_gamma   90.00
#
_symmetry.space_group_name_H-M   'P 1'
#
loop_
_entity.id
_entity.type
_entity.pdbx_description
1 polymer ?
#
loop_
_entity_poly.entity_id
_entity_poly.type
_entity_poly.pdbx_seq_one_letter_code
_entity_poly.pdbx_strand_id
1 'polypeptide(L)'
;MVTTTRKFLGGLVDSSTGLVSREIHVDEDIYKLEQERVFARVWLFVGHESQIPKPGDYFVGRMGEESVIMARDRQDKIHVFLNSCRHRGMKVCRYDEGNTPVFTCPYHGWSFGLDGKLVGVPYFKEAY
;
A
#
# COMPACT_ATOMS: atom_id res chain seq x y z
N MET A 1 -2.37 -17.67 21.83
CA MET A 1 -1.29 -16.75 22.21
C MET A 1 -0.03 -17.22 21.51
N VAL A 2 0.39 -16.56 20.44
CA VAL A 2 1.67 -16.87 19.79
C VAL A 2 2.75 -16.17 20.59
N THR A 3 3.52 -16.93 21.34
CA THR A 3 4.69 -16.41 22.06
C THR A 3 5.75 -16.09 21.01
N THR A 4 5.80 -14.84 20.58
CA THR A 4 6.86 -14.37 19.69
C THR A 4 8.16 -14.41 20.48
N THR A 5 8.93 -15.46 20.33
CA THR A 5 10.29 -15.54 20.87
C THR A 5 11.06 -14.36 20.30
N ARG A 6 11.44 -13.44 21.17
CA ARG A 6 12.16 -12.22 20.78
C ARG A 6 13.52 -12.64 20.23
N LYS A 7 13.65 -12.70 18.90
CA LYS A 7 14.93 -13.05 18.27
C LYS A 7 16.00 -12.06 18.72
N PHE A 8 17.14 -12.58 19.15
CA PHE A 8 18.28 -11.75 19.53
C PHE A 8 18.93 -11.21 18.24
N LEU A 9 18.84 -9.91 18.03
CA LEU A 9 19.39 -9.23 16.86
C LEU A 9 20.85 -8.79 17.04
N GLY A 10 21.43 -9.01 18.24
CA GLY A 10 22.83 -8.69 18.53
C GLY A 10 23.78 -9.57 17.71
N GLY A 11 24.85 -8.97 17.18
CA GLY A 11 25.85 -9.70 16.40
C GLY A 11 25.54 -9.83 14.89
N LEU A 12 24.36 -9.38 14.44
CA LEU A 12 24.05 -9.35 13.00
C LEU A 12 24.79 -8.22 12.24
N VAL A 13 25.20 -7.20 12.96
CA VAL A 13 26.01 -6.09 12.43
C VAL A 13 27.26 -5.94 13.28
N ASP A 14 28.42 -6.05 12.67
CA ASP A 14 29.70 -5.75 13.28
C ASP A 14 30.16 -4.35 12.85
N SER A 15 29.96 -3.38 13.74
CA SER A 15 30.31 -1.98 13.48
C SER A 15 31.83 -1.72 13.40
N SER A 16 32.63 -2.64 13.90
CA SER A 16 34.12 -2.49 13.88
C SER A 16 34.70 -2.87 12.52
N THR A 17 34.08 -3.83 11.84
CA THR A 17 34.52 -4.31 10.51
C THR A 17 33.62 -3.83 9.38
N GLY A 18 32.43 -3.30 9.71
CA GLY A 18 31.41 -2.94 8.73
C GLY A 18 30.69 -4.15 8.11
N LEU A 19 30.87 -5.36 8.66
CA LEU A 19 30.23 -6.57 8.16
C LEU A 19 28.79 -6.68 8.66
N VAL A 20 27.90 -7.10 7.76
CA VAL A 20 26.50 -7.36 8.02
C VAL A 20 26.18 -8.82 7.70
N SER A 21 25.56 -9.52 8.65
CA SER A 21 25.11 -10.89 8.40
C SER A 21 24.05 -10.91 7.31
N ARG A 22 24.22 -11.81 6.34
CA ARG A 22 23.19 -12.04 5.29
C ARG A 22 21.85 -12.52 5.88
N GLU A 23 21.83 -13.03 7.09
CA GLU A 23 20.63 -13.44 7.79
C GLU A 23 19.58 -12.32 7.86
N ILE A 24 20.01 -11.06 7.97
CA ILE A 24 19.14 -9.89 7.97
C ILE A 24 18.22 -9.84 6.74
N HIS A 25 18.70 -10.34 5.59
CA HIS A 25 17.97 -10.25 4.32
C HIS A 25 17.13 -11.48 3.98
N VAL A 26 17.24 -12.57 4.77
CA VAL A 26 16.61 -13.86 4.41
C VAL A 26 15.77 -14.47 5.53
N ASP A 27 15.86 -13.92 6.75
CA ASP A 27 15.15 -14.47 7.90
C ASP A 27 13.74 -13.89 8.02
N GLU A 28 12.73 -14.75 8.00
CA GLU A 28 11.32 -14.36 8.06
C GLU A 28 10.92 -13.66 9.37
N ASP A 29 11.51 -14.00 10.49
CA ASP A 29 11.18 -13.40 11.78
C ASP A 29 11.76 -11.99 11.88
N ILE A 30 12.95 -11.75 11.30
CA ILE A 30 13.51 -10.41 11.13
C ILE A 30 12.60 -9.58 10.23
N TYR A 31 12.18 -10.12 9.09
CA TYR A 31 11.27 -9.44 8.17
C TYR A 31 9.94 -9.05 8.85
N LYS A 32 9.34 -9.93 9.64
CA LYS A 32 8.13 -9.60 10.41
C LYS A 32 8.36 -8.47 11.42
N LEU A 33 9.51 -8.47 12.08
CA LEU A 33 9.90 -7.38 12.98
C LEU A 33 10.12 -6.06 12.23
N GLU A 34 10.69 -6.10 11.03
CA GLU A 34 10.84 -4.92 10.18
C GLU A 34 9.48 -4.35 9.76
N GLN A 35 8.54 -5.20 9.34
CA GLN A 35 7.17 -4.76 9.01
C GLN A 35 6.53 -4.03 10.18
N GLU A 36 6.63 -4.58 11.40
CA GLU A 36 6.03 -4.00 12.60
C GLU A 36 6.74 -2.74 13.09
N ARG A 37 8.09 -2.78 13.11
CA ARG A 37 8.89 -1.78 13.84
C ARG A 37 9.49 -0.71 12.94
N VAL A 38 9.64 -0.99 11.66
CA VAL A 38 10.22 -0.07 10.69
C VAL A 38 9.13 0.38 9.72
N PHE A 39 8.68 -0.49 8.83
CA PHE A 39 7.79 -0.10 7.72
C PHE A 39 6.44 0.46 8.18
N ALA A 40 5.89 0.00 9.30
CA ALA A 40 4.64 0.56 9.86
C ALA A 40 4.83 1.91 10.59
N ARG A 41 6.05 2.43 10.72
CA ARG A 41 6.36 3.59 11.59
C ARG A 41 7.16 4.70 10.94
N VAL A 42 7.68 4.48 9.74
CA VAL A 42 8.52 5.45 9.03
C VAL A 42 7.80 5.98 7.80
N TRP A 43 8.32 7.06 7.24
CA TRP A 43 7.92 7.52 5.93
C TRP A 43 8.41 6.53 4.88
N LEU A 44 7.48 6.08 4.01
CA LEU A 44 7.80 5.19 2.91
C LEU A 44 7.65 5.94 1.58
N PHE A 45 8.63 5.76 0.71
CA PHE A 45 8.53 6.28 -0.64
C PHE A 45 7.47 5.48 -1.42
N VAL A 46 6.49 6.16 -1.97
CA VAL A 46 5.43 5.54 -2.80
C VAL A 46 5.69 5.79 -4.28
N GLY A 47 6.06 7.02 -4.64
CA GLY A 47 6.29 7.41 -6.01
C GLY A 47 6.61 8.90 -6.13
N HIS A 48 6.84 9.35 -7.36
CA HIS A 48 7.07 10.76 -7.68
C HIS A 48 5.91 11.29 -8.54
N GLU A 49 5.57 12.56 -8.39
CA GLU A 49 4.44 13.20 -9.08
C GLU A 49 4.54 13.15 -10.62
N SER A 50 5.76 13.03 -11.17
CA SER A 50 5.97 12.87 -12.61
C SER A 50 5.45 11.56 -13.18
N GLN A 51 5.15 10.57 -12.33
CA GLN A 51 4.54 9.30 -12.75
C GLN A 51 3.03 9.44 -13.03
N ILE A 52 2.43 10.51 -12.49
CA ILE A 52 1.01 10.83 -12.64
C ILE A 52 0.83 12.29 -13.08
N PRO A 53 1.34 12.69 -14.27
CA PRO A 53 1.43 14.10 -14.69
C PRO A 53 0.09 14.78 -14.97
N LYS A 54 -0.99 14.04 -15.21
CA LYS A 54 -2.29 14.58 -15.61
C LYS A 54 -3.39 14.20 -14.61
N PRO A 55 -4.45 15.02 -14.46
CA PRO A 55 -5.65 14.63 -13.73
C PRO A 55 -6.22 13.31 -14.23
N GLY A 56 -6.53 12.42 -13.29
CA GLY A 56 -6.98 11.06 -13.56
C GLY A 56 -5.86 10.02 -13.65
N ASP A 57 -4.61 10.44 -13.82
CA ASP A 57 -3.48 9.51 -13.81
C ASP A 57 -3.33 8.86 -12.44
N TYR A 58 -2.97 7.58 -12.47
CA TYR A 58 -2.70 6.82 -11.28
C TYR A 58 -1.53 5.85 -11.49
N PHE A 59 -0.92 5.48 -10.39
CA PHE A 59 0.12 4.48 -10.28
C PHE A 59 -0.14 3.60 -9.05
N VAL A 60 0.05 2.27 -9.20
CA VAL A 60 -0.10 1.32 -8.10
C VAL A 60 1.28 0.96 -7.55
N GLY A 61 1.49 1.27 -6.31
CA GLY A 61 2.72 0.99 -5.59
C GLY A 61 2.51 0.06 -4.39
N ARG A 62 3.54 -0.02 -3.57
CA ARG A 62 3.52 -0.76 -2.31
C ARG A 62 4.05 0.10 -1.16
N MET A 63 3.44 -0.08 0.01
CA MET A 63 3.93 0.41 1.29
C MET A 63 4.08 -0.80 2.22
N GLY A 64 5.32 -1.28 2.37
CA GLY A 64 5.54 -2.59 2.97
C GLY A 64 4.83 -3.68 2.14
N GLU A 65 3.94 -4.43 2.75
CA GLU A 65 3.14 -5.45 2.05
C GLU A 65 1.82 -4.91 1.48
N GLU A 66 1.41 -3.71 1.86
CA GLU A 66 0.15 -3.12 1.42
C GLU A 66 0.24 -2.57 -0.01
N SER A 67 -0.72 -2.95 -0.84
CA SER A 67 -0.88 -2.32 -2.16
C SER A 67 -1.57 -0.98 -1.99
N VAL A 68 -1.01 0.06 -2.61
CA VAL A 68 -1.57 1.43 -2.58
C VAL A 68 -1.73 1.98 -3.98
N ILE A 69 -2.70 2.89 -4.13
CA ILE A 69 -2.92 3.68 -5.34
C ILE A 69 -2.47 5.11 -5.06
N MET A 70 -1.55 5.64 -5.86
CA MET A 70 -1.24 7.06 -5.93
C MET A 70 -1.98 7.63 -7.13
N ALA A 71 -2.84 8.61 -6.94
CA ALA A 71 -3.66 9.19 -8.01
C ALA A 71 -3.67 10.72 -7.95
N ARG A 72 -3.76 11.35 -9.13
CA ARG A 72 -3.95 12.81 -9.25
C ARG A 72 -5.42 13.10 -9.52
N ASP A 73 -6.07 13.88 -8.65
CA ASP A 73 -7.46 14.23 -8.81
C ASP A 73 -7.66 15.36 -9.84
N ARG A 74 -8.91 15.74 -10.08
CA ARG A 74 -9.27 16.80 -11.03
C ARG A 74 -8.90 18.20 -10.56
N GLN A 75 -8.57 18.39 -9.28
CA GLN A 75 -8.09 19.63 -8.69
C GLN A 75 -6.57 19.64 -8.57
N ASP A 76 -5.89 18.74 -9.28
CA ASP A 76 -4.43 18.62 -9.33
C ASP A 76 -3.77 18.18 -8.01
N LYS A 77 -4.57 17.66 -7.06
CA LYS A 77 -4.06 17.11 -5.81
C LYS A 77 -3.69 15.65 -5.97
N ILE A 78 -2.61 15.27 -5.29
CA ILE A 78 -2.14 13.88 -5.22
C ILE A 78 -2.67 13.24 -3.95
N HIS A 79 -3.25 12.07 -4.11
CA HIS A 79 -3.77 11.23 -3.04
C HIS A 79 -3.12 9.87 -3.06
N VAL A 80 -2.90 9.29 -1.87
CA VAL A 80 -2.44 7.90 -1.72
C VAL A 80 -3.40 7.18 -0.79
N PHE A 81 -3.92 6.05 -1.23
CA PHE A 81 -4.86 5.24 -0.47
C PHE A 81 -4.69 3.75 -0.74
N LEU A 82 -5.18 2.92 0.17
CA LEU A 82 -5.09 1.47 0.04
C LEU A 82 -5.83 0.97 -1.20
N ASN A 83 -5.19 0.11 -1.97
CA ASN A 83 -5.80 -0.59 -3.10
C ASN A 83 -6.67 -1.76 -2.61
N SER A 84 -7.63 -1.46 -1.74
CA SER A 84 -8.47 -2.45 -1.08
C SER A 84 -9.89 -1.94 -0.94
N CYS A 85 -10.84 -2.68 -1.48
CA CYS A 85 -12.25 -2.36 -1.38
C CYS A 85 -12.75 -2.55 0.06
N ARG A 86 -13.34 -1.50 0.65
CA ARG A 86 -13.87 -1.52 2.02
C ARG A 86 -15.00 -2.52 2.23
N HIS A 87 -15.59 -3.03 1.15
CA HIS A 87 -16.63 -4.06 1.24
C HIS A 87 -16.05 -5.40 1.70
N ARG A 88 -15.09 -5.97 0.96
CA ARG A 88 -14.51 -7.31 1.21
C ARG A 88 -13.04 -7.43 0.83
N GLY A 89 -12.25 -6.37 0.89
CA GLY A 89 -10.80 -6.41 0.72
C GLY A 89 -10.29 -6.70 -0.71
N MET A 90 -11.17 -6.82 -1.72
CA MET A 90 -10.74 -7.02 -3.10
C MET A 90 -9.90 -5.85 -3.59
N LYS A 91 -8.81 -6.11 -4.33
CA LYS A 91 -8.08 -5.05 -5.04
C LYS A 91 -9.02 -4.28 -5.96
N VAL A 92 -9.09 -2.96 -5.79
CA VAL A 92 -9.93 -2.07 -6.57
C VAL A 92 -9.33 -1.84 -7.95
N CYS A 93 -8.02 -1.58 -8.02
CA CYS A 93 -7.26 -1.44 -9.25
C CYS A 93 -6.33 -2.65 -9.45
N ARG A 94 -6.36 -3.25 -10.65
CA ARG A 94 -5.54 -4.42 -11.03
C ARG A 94 -4.46 -4.10 -12.04
N TYR A 95 -4.41 -2.87 -12.53
CA TYR A 95 -3.41 -2.38 -13.47
C TYR A 95 -2.37 -1.57 -12.70
N ASP A 96 -1.12 -1.61 -13.13
CA ASP A 96 -0.01 -0.95 -12.45
C ASP A 96 -0.05 0.57 -12.60
N GLU A 97 -0.55 1.07 -13.73
CA GLU A 97 -0.71 2.50 -14.01
C GLU A 97 -1.82 2.74 -15.04
N GLY A 98 -2.24 3.98 -15.18
CA GLY A 98 -3.22 4.38 -16.18
C GLY A 98 -3.87 5.72 -15.88
N ASN A 99 -4.99 5.98 -16.56
CA ASN A 99 -5.84 7.15 -16.35
C ASN A 99 -7.30 6.72 -16.22
N THR A 100 -7.97 7.17 -15.16
CA THR A 100 -9.37 6.85 -14.91
C THR A 100 -10.09 8.00 -14.19
N PRO A 101 -11.38 8.21 -14.41
CA PRO A 101 -12.16 9.17 -13.63
C PRO A 101 -12.60 8.61 -12.26
N VAL A 102 -12.59 7.27 -12.09
CA VAL A 102 -13.12 6.57 -10.91
C VAL A 102 -12.56 5.15 -10.86
N PHE A 103 -12.34 4.62 -9.67
CA PHE A 103 -11.96 3.24 -9.47
C PHE A 103 -13.19 2.41 -9.12
N THR A 104 -13.52 1.41 -9.93
CA THR A 104 -14.65 0.53 -9.66
C THR A 104 -14.16 -0.86 -9.28
N CYS A 105 -14.58 -1.33 -8.10
CA CYS A 105 -14.25 -2.64 -7.60
C CYS A 105 -14.83 -3.72 -8.52
N PRO A 106 -14.01 -4.64 -9.07
CA PRO A 106 -14.47 -5.63 -10.03
C PRO A 106 -15.34 -6.73 -9.39
N TYR A 107 -15.46 -6.75 -8.05
CA TYR A 107 -16.23 -7.79 -7.36
C TYR A 107 -17.71 -7.43 -7.26
N HIS A 108 -18.07 -6.27 -6.68
CA HIS A 108 -19.47 -5.88 -6.49
C HIS A 108 -19.80 -4.46 -6.96
N GLY A 109 -18.90 -3.85 -7.75
CA GLY A 109 -19.16 -2.55 -8.38
C GLY A 109 -19.09 -1.33 -7.46
N TRP A 110 -18.59 -1.46 -6.22
CA TRP A 110 -18.37 -0.29 -5.38
C TRP A 110 -17.35 0.63 -6.05
N SER A 111 -17.68 1.92 -6.15
CA SER A 111 -16.87 2.90 -6.87
C SER A 111 -16.28 3.93 -5.91
N PHE A 112 -15.00 4.25 -6.16
CA PHE A 112 -14.20 5.15 -5.34
C PHE A 112 -13.63 6.27 -6.21
N GLY A 113 -13.70 7.50 -5.73
CA GLY A 113 -13.10 8.64 -6.38
C GLY A 113 -11.56 8.59 -6.39
N LEU A 114 -10.96 9.54 -7.12
CA LEU A 114 -9.50 9.68 -7.17
C LEU A 114 -8.88 10.08 -5.82
N ASP A 115 -9.70 10.54 -4.88
CA ASP A 115 -9.34 10.82 -3.48
C ASP A 115 -9.57 9.62 -2.53
N GLY A 116 -9.94 8.47 -3.08
CA GLY A 116 -10.20 7.23 -2.33
C GLY A 116 -11.55 7.17 -1.62
N LYS A 117 -12.40 8.20 -1.71
CA LYS A 117 -13.73 8.19 -1.11
C LYS A 117 -14.71 7.33 -1.90
N LEU A 118 -15.60 6.65 -1.17
CA LEU A 118 -16.71 5.91 -1.77
C LEU A 118 -17.68 6.90 -2.44
N VAL A 119 -17.93 6.72 -3.74
CA VAL A 119 -18.80 7.60 -4.54
C VAL A 119 -20.00 6.87 -5.14
N GLY A 120 -20.01 5.54 -5.12
CA GLY A 120 -21.15 4.76 -5.62
C GLY A 120 -21.18 3.34 -5.09
N VAL A 121 -22.38 2.87 -4.81
CA VAL A 121 -22.67 1.50 -4.41
C VAL A 121 -23.90 1.06 -5.21
N PRO A 122 -23.79 -0.02 -6.01
CA PRO A 122 -24.96 -0.58 -6.72
C PRO A 122 -26.03 -1.00 -5.72
N TYR A 123 -27.29 -0.73 -6.06
CA TYR A 123 -28.46 -1.12 -5.25
C TYR A 123 -28.40 -0.61 -3.79
N PHE A 124 -27.84 0.57 -3.57
CA PHE A 124 -27.63 1.10 -2.21
C PHE A 124 -28.93 1.18 -1.40
N LYS A 125 -30.04 1.58 -2.04
CA LYS A 125 -31.35 1.71 -1.36
C LYS A 125 -32.03 0.38 -1.07
N GLU A 126 -31.70 -0.65 -1.83
CA GLU A 126 -32.35 -1.97 -1.76
C GLU A 126 -31.55 -2.95 -0.90
N ALA A 127 -30.25 -2.76 -0.80
CA ALA A 127 -29.33 -3.73 -0.18
C ALA A 127 -28.62 -3.24 1.08
N TYR A 128 -28.65 -1.94 1.37
CA TYR A 128 -27.99 -1.28 2.51
C TYR A 128 -28.96 -0.25 3.13
#